data_e706323e78802ed63c40ee3dbc85350b
#
_entry.id   e706323e78802ed63c40ee3dbc85350b
#
_cell.length_a   1.000
_cell.length_b   1.000
_cell.length_c   1.000
_cell.angle_alpha   90.00
_cell.angle_beta   90.00
_cell.angle_gamma   90.00
#
_symmetry.space_group_name_H-M   'P 1'
#
loop_
_entity.id
_entity.type
_entity.pdbx_description
1 polymer ?
#
loop_
_entity_poly.entity_id
_entity_poly.type
_entity_poly.pdbx_seq_one_letter_code
_entity_poly.pdbx_strand_id
1 'polypeptide(L)'
;MKIIILGAGQVGTTVADNLSSEANDITVVDQDPNLLHALQDRLDIRTVQGQASHPDVLQRAGADDADMVIAVTNSDETNMVACQTAWTLFHTPTKIARVRAPEYLAHPALFSQGALPIDVLISPEQLVTDYILRLIQHPGALQVLDFAGGRVRLVAVRAYYGGPLVGHELRTLNEHLRGAEARVAAIYRQGRAIQPEGYTVIEPDDEVFFLAAASNIPAVMAELRKAEKPFRRLIFAGGGNIGRRLASSLEDHYRVKIIERNAAQARRVSEDLHHTIVLQGDAADEDLLLEENIEDTDVFCAVTNDDEANI
;
A
#
# COMPACT_ATOMS: atom_id res chain seq x y z
N MET A 1 8.08 -25.24 -1.94
CA MET A 1 6.73 -25.27 -1.35
C MET A 1 5.71 -25.52 -2.45
N LYS A 2 4.60 -26.18 -2.14
CA LYS A 2 3.45 -26.32 -3.06
C LYS A 2 2.44 -25.19 -2.79
N ILE A 3 2.28 -24.31 -3.75
CA ILE A 3 1.49 -23.08 -3.62
C ILE A 3 0.37 -23.06 -4.65
N ILE A 4 -0.85 -22.86 -4.20
CA ILE A 4 -2.00 -22.63 -5.08
C ILE A 4 -2.38 -21.16 -5.07
N ILE A 5 -2.38 -20.52 -6.24
CA ILE A 5 -2.80 -19.14 -6.43
C ILE A 5 -4.17 -19.13 -7.11
N LEU A 6 -5.16 -18.53 -6.48
CA LEU A 6 -6.53 -18.42 -6.96
C LEU A 6 -6.78 -17.03 -7.52
N GLY A 7 -6.91 -16.95 -8.85
CA GLY A 7 -7.02 -15.73 -9.65
C GLY A 7 -5.76 -15.46 -10.46
N ALA A 8 -5.89 -15.36 -11.78
CA ALA A 8 -4.84 -15.05 -12.75
C ALA A 8 -4.89 -13.57 -13.22
N GLY A 9 -5.59 -12.70 -12.49
CA GLY A 9 -5.57 -11.25 -12.73
C GLY A 9 -4.22 -10.63 -12.36
N GLN A 10 -4.13 -9.30 -12.43
CA GLN A 10 -2.88 -8.56 -12.19
C GLN A 10 -2.15 -8.98 -10.91
N VAL A 11 -2.85 -9.07 -9.78
CA VAL A 11 -2.24 -9.45 -8.50
C VAL A 11 -1.73 -10.90 -8.54
N GLY A 12 -2.56 -11.84 -8.99
CA GLY A 12 -2.18 -13.25 -9.04
C GLY A 12 -1.04 -13.51 -10.00
N THR A 13 -1.01 -12.83 -11.14
CA THR A 13 0.10 -12.87 -12.11
C THR A 13 1.40 -12.38 -11.47
N THR A 14 1.38 -11.22 -10.81
CA THR A 14 2.57 -10.68 -10.12
C THR A 14 3.08 -11.61 -9.01
N VAL A 15 2.16 -12.20 -8.24
CA VAL A 15 2.53 -13.18 -7.20
C VAL A 15 3.15 -14.43 -7.81
N ALA A 16 2.57 -14.95 -8.90
CA ALA A 16 3.12 -16.11 -9.61
C ALA A 16 4.51 -15.81 -10.19
N ASP A 17 4.70 -14.65 -10.83
CA ASP A 17 6.01 -14.21 -11.36
C ASP A 17 7.09 -14.18 -10.26
N ASN A 18 6.79 -13.57 -9.13
CA ASN A 18 7.75 -13.44 -8.03
C ASN A 18 8.09 -14.79 -7.38
N LEU A 19 7.09 -15.64 -7.15
CA LEU A 19 7.29 -16.92 -6.48
C LEU A 19 7.86 -18.01 -7.40
N SER A 20 7.69 -17.90 -8.71
CA SER A 20 8.25 -18.84 -9.70
C SER A 20 9.78 -18.75 -9.81
N SER A 21 10.36 -17.59 -9.43
CA SER A 21 11.83 -17.42 -9.39
C SER A 21 12.51 -18.20 -8.26
N GLU A 22 11.72 -18.65 -7.27
CA GLU A 22 12.15 -19.50 -6.19
C GLU A 22 11.81 -20.98 -6.51
N ALA A 23 12.40 -21.93 -5.79
CA ALA A 23 12.11 -23.36 -6.00
C ALA A 23 10.74 -23.77 -5.44
N ASN A 24 9.67 -23.18 -5.97
CA ASN A 24 8.28 -23.44 -5.61
C ASN A 24 7.54 -24.19 -6.73
N ASP A 25 6.64 -25.10 -6.34
CA ASP A 25 5.68 -25.78 -7.22
C ASP A 25 4.38 -24.98 -7.20
N ILE A 26 4.09 -24.24 -8.27
CA ILE A 26 2.98 -23.29 -8.34
C ILE A 26 1.87 -23.81 -9.23
N THR A 27 0.66 -23.78 -8.70
CA THR A 27 -0.58 -24.00 -9.51
C THR A 27 -1.43 -22.74 -9.47
N VAL A 28 -1.79 -22.20 -10.64
CA VAL A 28 -2.69 -21.05 -10.76
C VAL A 28 -4.08 -21.51 -11.22
N VAL A 29 -5.11 -21.01 -10.55
CA VAL A 29 -6.53 -21.31 -10.87
C VAL A 29 -7.24 -20.05 -11.34
N ASP A 30 -7.90 -20.10 -12.46
CA ASP A 30 -8.80 -19.03 -12.95
C ASP A 30 -9.94 -19.60 -13.82
N GLN A 31 -10.98 -18.81 -14.00
CA GLN A 31 -12.07 -19.16 -14.91
C GLN A 31 -11.75 -18.84 -16.38
N ASP A 32 -10.91 -17.80 -16.60
CA ASP A 32 -10.53 -17.35 -17.94
C ASP A 32 -9.32 -18.16 -18.47
N PRO A 33 -9.53 -18.99 -19.49
CA PRO A 33 -8.45 -19.79 -20.07
C PRO A 33 -7.38 -18.93 -20.75
N ASN A 34 -7.70 -17.72 -21.23
CA ASN A 34 -6.73 -16.87 -21.91
C ASN A 34 -5.69 -16.35 -20.91
N LEU A 35 -6.13 -15.96 -19.70
CA LEU A 35 -5.21 -15.55 -18.63
C LEU A 35 -4.28 -16.70 -18.22
N LEU A 36 -4.83 -17.90 -18.12
CA LEU A 36 -4.04 -19.10 -17.78
C LEU A 36 -3.02 -19.45 -18.85
N HIS A 37 -3.39 -19.38 -20.14
CA HIS A 37 -2.44 -19.62 -21.25
C HIS A 37 -1.32 -18.57 -21.26
N ALA A 38 -1.66 -17.30 -21.12
CA ALA A 38 -0.66 -16.22 -21.07
C ALA A 38 0.36 -16.41 -19.94
N LEU A 39 -0.04 -16.99 -18.82
CA LEU A 39 0.87 -17.32 -17.71
C LEU A 39 1.75 -18.53 -18.03
N GLN A 40 1.19 -19.61 -18.62
CA GLN A 40 1.95 -20.80 -19.01
C GLN A 40 3.00 -20.54 -20.08
N ASP A 41 2.74 -19.58 -20.98
CA ASP A 41 3.71 -19.19 -22.02
C ASP A 41 4.95 -18.49 -21.45
N ARG A 42 4.85 -17.98 -20.24
CA ARG A 42 5.91 -17.17 -19.59
C ARG A 42 6.57 -17.86 -18.40
N LEU A 43 5.83 -18.71 -17.69
CA LEU A 43 6.24 -19.29 -16.42
C LEU A 43 6.12 -20.81 -16.46
N ASP A 44 7.06 -21.50 -15.84
CA ASP A 44 6.97 -22.95 -15.63
C ASP A 44 6.07 -23.24 -14.41
N ILE A 45 4.76 -23.18 -14.64
CA ILE A 45 3.72 -23.36 -13.63
C ILE A 45 2.60 -24.26 -14.15
N ARG A 46 1.88 -24.88 -13.22
CA ARG A 46 0.65 -25.59 -13.52
C ARG A 46 -0.54 -24.64 -13.52
N THR A 47 -1.50 -24.87 -14.41
CA THR A 47 -2.77 -24.12 -14.43
C THR A 47 -3.97 -25.06 -14.35
N VAL A 48 -5.04 -24.58 -13.71
CA VAL A 48 -6.32 -25.29 -13.59
C VAL A 48 -7.46 -24.31 -13.90
N GLN A 49 -8.23 -24.59 -14.94
CA GLN A 49 -9.42 -23.81 -15.24
C GLN A 49 -10.58 -24.21 -14.33
N GLY A 50 -11.20 -23.22 -13.67
CA GLY A 50 -12.40 -23.41 -12.87
C GLY A 50 -12.67 -22.31 -11.86
N GLN A 51 -13.80 -22.47 -11.14
CA GLN A 51 -14.20 -21.57 -10.06
C GLN A 51 -13.33 -21.82 -8.82
N ALA A 52 -12.63 -20.82 -8.39
CA ALA A 52 -11.61 -20.90 -7.32
C ALA A 52 -12.14 -21.43 -5.96
N SER A 53 -13.42 -21.22 -5.65
CA SER A 53 -14.04 -21.69 -4.42
C SER A 53 -14.59 -23.11 -4.45
N HIS A 54 -14.59 -23.75 -5.63
CA HIS A 54 -15.17 -25.11 -5.79
C HIS A 54 -14.21 -26.20 -5.30
N PRO A 55 -14.67 -27.14 -4.46
CA PRO A 55 -13.83 -28.20 -3.92
C PRO A 55 -13.13 -29.07 -4.94
N ASP A 56 -13.83 -29.45 -6.03
CA ASP A 56 -13.28 -30.26 -7.12
C ASP A 56 -12.17 -29.54 -7.89
N VAL A 57 -12.28 -28.20 -8.03
CA VAL A 57 -11.27 -27.36 -8.67
C VAL A 57 -10.03 -27.27 -7.77
N LEU A 58 -10.22 -27.05 -6.47
CA LEU A 58 -9.12 -27.03 -5.49
C LEU A 58 -8.41 -28.38 -5.43
N GLN A 59 -9.15 -29.49 -5.46
CA GLN A 59 -8.57 -30.84 -5.51
C GLN A 59 -7.73 -31.05 -6.77
N ARG A 60 -8.24 -30.69 -7.95
CA ARG A 60 -7.48 -30.74 -9.22
C ARG A 60 -6.24 -29.83 -9.20
N ALA A 61 -6.30 -28.73 -8.44
CA ALA A 61 -5.17 -27.84 -8.25
C ALA A 61 -4.10 -28.39 -7.31
N GLY A 62 -4.38 -29.51 -6.62
CA GLY A 62 -3.45 -30.16 -5.71
C GLY A 62 -3.60 -29.72 -4.24
N ALA A 63 -4.81 -29.33 -3.83
CA ALA A 63 -5.08 -28.87 -2.45
C ALA A 63 -4.82 -29.95 -1.38
N ASP A 64 -4.87 -31.24 -1.77
CA ASP A 64 -4.63 -32.38 -0.86
C ASP A 64 -3.25 -32.35 -0.19
N ASP A 65 -2.25 -31.72 -0.83
CA ASP A 65 -0.88 -31.64 -0.32
C ASP A 65 -0.27 -30.25 -0.49
N ALA A 66 -1.09 -29.22 -0.65
CA ALA A 66 -0.65 -27.83 -0.76
C ALA A 66 -0.20 -27.27 0.59
N ASP A 67 0.97 -26.61 0.61
CA ASP A 67 1.49 -25.91 1.78
C ASP A 67 0.75 -24.58 2.01
N MET A 68 0.29 -23.94 0.89
CA MET A 68 -0.29 -22.61 0.93
C MET A 68 -1.34 -22.40 -0.16
N VAL A 69 -2.41 -21.69 0.20
CA VAL A 69 -3.39 -21.14 -0.74
C VAL A 69 -3.37 -19.61 -0.66
N ILE A 70 -3.25 -18.95 -1.82
CA ILE A 70 -3.27 -17.50 -1.98
C ILE A 70 -4.49 -17.13 -2.82
N ALA A 71 -5.57 -16.68 -2.19
CA ALA A 71 -6.82 -16.34 -2.84
C ALA A 71 -6.87 -14.83 -3.15
N VAL A 72 -6.68 -14.48 -4.43
CA VAL A 72 -6.56 -13.08 -4.92
C VAL A 72 -7.46 -12.82 -6.13
N THR A 73 -8.61 -13.49 -6.19
CA THR A 73 -9.62 -13.24 -7.23
C THR A 73 -10.22 -11.84 -7.08
N ASN A 74 -11.10 -11.47 -7.99
CA ASN A 74 -11.83 -10.20 -7.95
C ASN A 74 -13.06 -10.19 -7.03
N SER A 75 -13.37 -11.30 -6.32
CA SER A 75 -14.47 -11.40 -5.35
C SER A 75 -13.93 -11.76 -3.98
N ASP A 76 -14.23 -10.91 -2.98
CA ASP A 76 -13.86 -11.13 -1.58
C ASP A 76 -14.53 -12.41 -1.03
N GLU A 77 -15.81 -12.64 -1.38
CA GLU A 77 -16.57 -13.81 -0.97
C GLU A 77 -15.95 -15.11 -1.55
N THR A 78 -15.57 -15.09 -2.83
CA THR A 78 -14.88 -16.22 -3.45
C THR A 78 -13.56 -16.52 -2.73
N ASN A 79 -12.78 -15.50 -2.39
CA ASN A 79 -11.51 -15.65 -1.69
C ASN A 79 -11.71 -16.23 -0.28
N MET A 80 -12.71 -15.71 0.46
CA MET A 80 -13.04 -16.21 1.80
C MET A 80 -13.54 -17.66 1.77
N VAL A 81 -14.46 -18.00 0.85
CA VAL A 81 -15.00 -19.37 0.71
C VAL A 81 -13.91 -20.34 0.25
N ALA A 82 -13.01 -19.92 -0.64
CA ALA A 82 -11.90 -20.76 -1.07
C ALA A 82 -10.95 -21.11 0.09
N CYS A 83 -10.61 -20.14 0.93
CA CYS A 83 -9.81 -20.37 2.14
C CYS A 83 -10.52 -21.29 3.13
N GLN A 84 -11.84 -21.10 3.32
CA GLN A 84 -12.65 -22.00 4.16
C GLN A 84 -12.65 -23.44 3.62
N THR A 85 -12.82 -23.61 2.31
CA THR A 85 -12.81 -24.91 1.64
C THR A 85 -11.45 -25.58 1.77
N ALA A 86 -10.36 -24.83 1.52
CA ALA A 86 -8.99 -25.31 1.65
C ALA A 86 -8.68 -25.80 3.06
N TRP A 87 -9.16 -25.10 4.08
CA TRP A 87 -9.02 -25.53 5.47
C TRP A 87 -9.86 -26.75 5.81
N THR A 88 -11.16 -26.70 5.51
CA THR A 88 -12.12 -27.69 6.00
C THR A 88 -11.95 -29.06 5.35
N LEU A 89 -11.64 -29.08 4.04
CA LEU A 89 -11.57 -30.31 3.27
C LEU A 89 -10.15 -30.83 3.07
N PHE A 90 -9.17 -29.92 2.97
CA PHE A 90 -7.80 -30.25 2.58
C PHE A 90 -6.78 -29.96 3.69
N HIS A 91 -7.20 -29.28 4.77
CA HIS A 91 -6.34 -28.93 5.91
C HIS A 91 -5.09 -28.14 5.52
N THR A 92 -5.18 -27.32 4.45
CA THR A 92 -4.07 -26.50 3.99
C THR A 92 -3.56 -25.60 5.12
N PRO A 93 -2.25 -25.65 5.47
CA PRO A 93 -1.73 -24.98 6.66
C PRO A 93 -1.82 -23.46 6.59
N THR A 94 -1.47 -22.87 5.43
CA THR A 94 -1.42 -21.42 5.26
C THR A 94 -2.43 -20.94 4.23
N LYS A 95 -3.30 -20.02 4.65
CA LYS A 95 -4.32 -19.42 3.78
C LYS A 95 -4.20 -17.91 3.81
N ILE A 96 -3.97 -17.34 2.63
CA ILE A 96 -3.87 -15.89 2.42
C ILE A 96 -5.05 -15.47 1.56
N ALA A 97 -5.81 -14.46 1.97
CA ALA A 97 -6.94 -13.95 1.20
C ALA A 97 -6.87 -12.45 0.97
N ARG A 98 -7.15 -12.03 -0.26
CA ARG A 98 -7.44 -10.63 -0.58
C ARG A 98 -8.87 -10.33 -0.20
N VAL A 99 -9.06 -9.35 0.71
CA VAL A 99 -10.36 -8.81 1.11
C VAL A 99 -10.28 -7.29 1.04
N ARG A 100 -11.17 -6.68 0.26
CA ARG A 100 -11.15 -5.24 -0.04
C ARG A 100 -12.26 -4.48 0.66
N ALA A 101 -13.41 -5.13 0.87
CA ALA A 101 -14.58 -4.49 1.42
C ALA A 101 -14.33 -4.09 2.90
N PRO A 102 -14.44 -2.79 3.22
CA PRO A 102 -14.21 -2.31 4.59
C PRO A 102 -15.20 -2.91 5.59
N GLU A 103 -16.38 -3.28 5.14
CA GLU A 103 -17.43 -3.92 5.96
C GLU A 103 -16.94 -5.25 6.55
N TYR A 104 -16.17 -6.04 5.80
CA TYR A 104 -15.55 -7.26 6.34
C TYR A 104 -14.37 -6.94 7.25
N LEU A 105 -13.51 -5.99 6.85
CA LEU A 105 -12.30 -5.63 7.59
C LEU A 105 -12.61 -4.98 8.95
N ALA A 106 -13.78 -4.35 9.10
CA ALA A 106 -14.27 -3.79 10.36
C ALA A 106 -14.60 -4.87 11.41
N HIS A 107 -14.69 -6.15 11.01
CA HIS A 107 -15.05 -7.27 11.87
C HIS A 107 -13.95 -8.34 11.94
N PRO A 108 -12.80 -8.10 12.62
CA PRO A 108 -11.68 -9.04 12.67
C PRO A 108 -12.04 -10.44 13.22
N ALA A 109 -13.11 -10.53 14.02
CA ALA A 109 -13.61 -11.81 14.55
C ALA A 109 -14.05 -12.79 13.46
N LEU A 110 -14.42 -12.29 12.26
CA LEU A 110 -14.74 -13.14 11.11
C LEU A 110 -13.53 -13.96 10.64
N PHE A 111 -12.32 -13.43 10.83
CA PHE A 111 -11.08 -14.01 10.30
C PHE A 111 -10.33 -14.79 11.39
N SER A 112 -11.02 -15.70 12.04
CA SER A 112 -10.44 -16.56 13.08
C SER A 112 -10.55 -18.02 12.67
N GLN A 113 -9.73 -18.88 13.29
CA GLN A 113 -9.76 -20.33 13.02
C GLN A 113 -11.10 -20.97 13.33
N GLY A 114 -11.91 -20.36 14.20
CA GLY A 114 -13.25 -20.83 14.55
C GLY A 114 -14.36 -20.36 13.61
N ALA A 115 -14.04 -19.42 12.70
CA ALA A 115 -14.98 -18.86 11.70
C ALA A 115 -14.39 -19.02 10.28
N LEU A 116 -13.83 -17.97 9.68
CA LEU A 116 -13.13 -18.04 8.40
C LEU A 116 -11.62 -18.16 8.68
N PRO A 117 -11.00 -19.33 8.47
CA PRO A 117 -9.63 -19.60 8.86
C PRO A 117 -8.63 -18.99 7.85
N ILE A 118 -8.52 -17.69 7.85
CA ILE A 118 -7.58 -16.91 7.03
C ILE A 118 -6.41 -16.48 7.91
N ASP A 119 -5.20 -16.90 7.56
CA ASP A 119 -4.01 -16.62 8.36
C ASP A 119 -3.45 -15.21 8.06
N VAL A 120 -3.57 -14.77 6.81
CA VAL A 120 -3.13 -13.44 6.37
C VAL A 120 -4.19 -12.80 5.48
N LEU A 121 -4.63 -11.61 5.87
CA LEU A 121 -5.51 -10.76 5.06
C LEU A 121 -4.66 -9.76 4.26
N ILE A 122 -4.91 -9.67 2.96
CA ILE A 122 -4.30 -8.70 2.07
C ILE A 122 -5.38 -7.74 1.58
N SER A 123 -5.20 -6.46 1.83
CA SER A 123 -5.97 -5.37 1.22
C SER A 123 -4.99 -4.39 0.59
N PRO A 124 -4.64 -4.56 -0.71
CA PRO A 124 -3.72 -3.66 -1.39
C PRO A 124 -4.17 -2.20 -1.32
N GLU A 125 -5.47 -1.96 -1.46
CA GLU A 125 -6.07 -0.64 -1.38
C GLU A 125 -5.88 0.00 0.00
N GLN A 126 -5.98 -0.79 1.08
CA GLN A 126 -5.71 -0.33 2.44
C GLN A 126 -4.23 0.00 2.65
N LEU A 127 -3.34 -0.86 2.15
CA LEU A 127 -1.89 -0.62 2.25
C LEU A 127 -1.48 0.68 1.56
N VAL A 128 -2.01 0.94 0.36
CA VAL A 128 -1.76 2.18 -0.38
C VAL A 128 -2.38 3.38 0.36
N THR A 129 -3.61 3.25 0.86
CA THR A 129 -4.26 4.29 1.65
C THR A 129 -3.43 4.65 2.88
N ASP A 130 -3.01 3.65 3.66
CA ASP A 130 -2.20 3.85 4.87
C ASP A 130 -0.83 4.47 4.56
N TYR A 131 -0.23 4.10 3.43
CA TYR A 131 1.02 4.68 2.97
C TYR A 131 0.87 6.17 2.65
N ILE A 132 -0.14 6.53 1.86
CA ILE A 132 -0.42 7.92 1.48
C ILE A 132 -0.79 8.76 2.71
N LEU A 133 -1.63 8.21 3.62
CA LEU A 133 -1.98 8.88 4.88
C LEU A 133 -0.73 9.24 5.69
N ARG A 134 0.22 8.30 5.82
CA ARG A 134 1.48 8.56 6.53
C ARG A 134 2.30 9.66 5.88
N LEU A 135 2.37 9.71 4.55
CA LEU A 135 3.07 10.79 3.83
C LEU A 135 2.40 12.16 4.06
N ILE A 136 1.07 12.22 4.02
CA ILE A 136 0.31 13.45 4.28
C ILE A 136 0.52 13.94 5.71
N GLN A 137 0.57 13.02 6.68
CA GLN A 137 0.81 13.35 8.10
C GLN A 137 2.25 13.78 8.40
N HIS A 138 3.20 13.47 7.50
CA HIS A 138 4.62 13.80 7.65
C HIS A 138 5.13 14.58 6.44
N PRO A 139 4.75 15.88 6.32
CA PRO A 139 5.16 16.71 5.20
C PRO A 139 6.66 16.69 4.99
N GLY A 140 7.08 16.37 3.76
CA GLY A 140 8.49 16.27 3.41
C GLY A 140 9.18 14.94 3.67
N ALA A 141 8.49 13.95 4.24
CA ALA A 141 8.98 12.59 4.20
C ALA A 141 8.88 12.02 2.77
N LEU A 142 9.90 11.31 2.34
CA LEU A 142 9.90 10.53 1.10
C LEU A 142 9.24 9.17 1.31
N GLN A 143 9.41 8.61 2.50
CA GLN A 143 8.85 7.33 2.88
C GLN A 143 8.64 7.27 4.40
N VAL A 144 7.56 6.62 4.83
CA VAL A 144 7.26 6.35 6.24
C VAL A 144 6.78 4.92 6.40
N LEU A 145 7.52 4.10 7.15
CA LEU A 145 7.19 2.71 7.43
C LEU A 145 7.07 2.48 8.93
N ASP A 146 5.98 1.82 9.33
CA ASP A 146 5.73 1.46 10.73
C ASP A 146 6.31 0.10 11.08
N PHE A 147 6.93 0.00 12.27
CA PHE A 147 7.41 -1.23 12.89
C PHE A 147 6.87 -1.37 14.30
N ALA A 148 6.86 -2.59 14.81
CA ALA A 148 6.44 -2.91 16.17
C ALA A 148 5.05 -2.33 16.54
N GLY A 149 4.07 -2.45 15.62
CA GLY A 149 2.72 -1.92 15.83
C GLY A 149 2.67 -0.39 15.88
N GLY A 150 3.50 0.29 15.08
CA GLY A 150 3.53 1.75 14.96
C GLY A 150 4.31 2.48 16.07
N ARG A 151 4.95 1.74 16.99
CA ARG A 151 5.79 2.33 18.06
C ARG A 151 7.12 2.85 17.54
N VAL A 152 7.67 2.21 16.51
CA VAL A 152 8.93 2.59 15.87
C VAL A 152 8.63 2.86 14.39
N ARG A 153 9.24 3.91 13.85
CA ARG A 153 9.10 4.28 12.44
C ARG A 153 10.44 4.40 11.76
N LEU A 154 10.50 3.92 10.53
CA LEU A 154 11.53 4.27 9.57
C LEU A 154 11.00 5.41 8.73
N VAL A 155 11.69 6.53 8.71
CA VAL A 155 11.37 7.67 7.86
C VAL A 155 12.53 7.99 6.94
N ALA A 156 12.26 8.14 5.65
CA ALA A 156 13.21 8.65 4.67
C ALA A 156 12.99 10.13 4.45
N VAL A 157 14.02 10.93 4.55
CA VAL A 157 13.98 12.38 4.39
C VAL A 157 15.13 12.81 3.50
N ARG A 158 14.85 13.72 2.55
CA ARG A 158 15.91 14.36 1.77
C ARG A 158 16.55 15.47 2.58
N ALA A 159 17.88 15.46 2.62
CA ALA A 159 18.68 16.49 3.27
C ALA A 159 18.70 17.77 2.42
N TYR A 160 18.26 18.89 2.98
CA TYR A 160 18.28 20.18 2.29
C TYR A 160 19.36 21.10 2.84
N TYR A 161 19.94 21.88 1.99
CA TYR A 161 20.91 22.89 2.39
C TYR A 161 20.34 23.79 3.51
N GLY A 162 21.06 23.87 4.64
CA GLY A 162 20.63 24.62 5.81
C GLY A 162 19.84 23.80 6.87
N GLY A 163 19.66 22.48 6.67
CA GLY A 163 19.26 21.57 7.76
C GLY A 163 20.35 21.51 8.84
N PRO A 164 20.00 21.52 10.14
CA PRO A 164 20.98 21.58 11.22
C PRO A 164 22.06 20.49 11.17
N LEU A 165 21.69 19.27 10.77
CA LEU A 165 22.61 18.12 10.68
C LEU A 165 23.34 18.03 9.33
N VAL A 166 22.94 18.83 8.33
CA VAL A 166 23.56 18.81 7.00
C VAL A 166 24.95 19.49 7.06
N GLY A 167 25.96 18.77 6.59
CA GLY A 167 27.36 19.19 6.70
C GLY A 167 28.04 18.73 8.01
N HIS A 168 27.31 18.00 8.87
CA HIS A 168 27.84 17.47 10.14
C HIS A 168 27.96 15.95 10.10
N GLU A 169 28.84 15.41 10.94
CA GLU A 169 29.04 13.97 11.08
C GLU A 169 27.89 13.34 11.89
N LEU A 170 27.52 12.10 11.55
CA LEU A 170 26.43 11.38 12.22
C LEU A 170 26.62 11.21 13.73
N ARG A 171 27.86 11.18 14.22
CA ARG A 171 28.12 11.08 15.66
C ARG A 171 27.57 12.26 16.47
N THR A 172 27.32 13.41 15.83
CA THR A 172 26.71 14.59 16.47
C THR A 172 25.20 14.52 16.58
N LEU A 173 24.56 13.53 15.95
CA LEU A 173 23.10 13.38 15.90
C LEU A 173 22.46 13.43 17.30
N ASN A 174 23.04 12.76 18.30
CA ASN A 174 22.49 12.73 19.65
C ASN A 174 22.55 14.10 20.34
N GLU A 175 23.52 14.96 19.98
CA GLU A 175 23.64 16.33 20.51
C GLU A 175 22.53 17.22 19.93
N HIS A 176 22.17 17.00 18.68
CA HIS A 176 21.10 17.70 17.98
C HIS A 176 19.71 17.31 18.51
N LEU A 177 19.47 16.03 18.73
CA LEU A 177 18.12 15.51 19.06
C LEU A 177 17.68 15.69 20.52
N ARG A 178 18.52 16.27 21.41
CA ARG A 178 18.20 16.65 22.82
C ARG A 178 17.33 15.61 23.55
N GLY A 179 17.71 14.34 23.50
CA GLY A 179 17.02 13.25 24.20
C GLY A 179 16.00 12.45 23.37
N ALA A 180 15.82 12.77 22.11
CA ALA A 180 15.10 11.91 21.18
C ALA A 180 16.07 10.87 20.61
N GLU A 181 15.85 9.58 20.92
CA GLU A 181 16.65 8.51 20.35
C GLU A 181 16.28 8.29 18.89
N ALA A 182 17.29 8.33 18.01
CA ALA A 182 17.17 7.97 16.61
C ALA A 182 18.46 7.32 16.10
N ARG A 183 18.34 6.50 15.08
CA ARG A 183 19.46 5.89 14.36
C ARG A 183 19.32 6.08 12.88
N VAL A 184 20.41 6.40 12.20
CA VAL A 184 20.46 6.36 10.75
C VAL A 184 20.63 4.91 10.33
N ALA A 185 19.66 4.40 9.56
CA ALA A 185 19.64 3.04 9.06
C ALA A 185 20.34 2.92 7.70
N ALA A 186 20.17 3.93 6.83
CA ALA A 186 20.78 3.99 5.51
C ALA A 186 20.90 5.43 5.03
N ILE A 187 21.82 5.66 4.10
CA ILE A 187 21.95 6.91 3.35
C ILE A 187 22.06 6.54 1.87
N TYR A 188 21.31 7.23 1.02
CA TYR A 188 21.50 7.14 -0.43
C TYR A 188 21.96 8.49 -0.96
N ARG A 189 23.10 8.50 -1.64
CA ARG A 189 23.68 9.65 -2.29
C ARG A 189 23.77 9.39 -3.79
N GLN A 190 23.04 10.17 -4.57
CA GLN A 190 22.98 9.99 -6.03
C GLN A 190 22.65 8.55 -6.44
N GLY A 191 21.67 7.93 -5.76
CA GLY A 191 21.23 6.56 -6.02
C GLY A 191 22.17 5.45 -5.53
N ARG A 192 23.27 5.78 -4.82
CA ARG A 192 24.20 4.80 -4.25
C ARG A 192 24.04 4.72 -2.75
N ALA A 193 23.93 3.48 -2.24
CA ALA A 193 23.89 3.24 -0.80
C ALA A 193 25.25 3.57 -0.16
N ILE A 194 25.22 4.34 0.93
CA ILE A 194 26.38 4.65 1.77
C ILE A 194 26.15 4.00 3.12
N GLN A 195 27.17 3.27 3.62
CA GLN A 195 27.16 2.72 4.96
C GLN A 195 27.20 3.87 5.97
N PRO A 196 26.20 4.04 6.85
CA PRO A 196 26.23 5.09 7.86
C PRO A 196 27.19 4.71 8.99
N GLU A 197 28.26 5.49 9.12
CA GLU A 197 29.23 5.39 10.20
C GLU A 197 29.32 6.71 10.98
N GLY A 198 29.85 6.68 12.21
CA GLY A 198 29.86 7.89 13.06
C GLY A 198 30.55 9.12 12.42
N TYR A 199 31.53 8.92 11.54
CA TYR A 199 32.23 9.97 10.79
C TYR A 199 31.58 10.30 9.44
N THR A 200 30.52 9.62 9.04
CA THR A 200 29.82 9.92 7.79
C THR A 200 29.18 11.29 7.90
N VAL A 201 29.51 12.19 6.95
CA VAL A 201 28.92 13.53 6.87
C VAL A 201 27.68 13.46 5.97
N ILE A 202 26.57 14.05 6.43
CA ILE A 202 25.35 14.20 5.62
C ILE A 202 25.56 15.37 4.66
N GLU A 203 25.37 15.12 3.38
CA GLU A 203 25.45 16.14 2.33
C GLU A 203 24.05 16.56 1.85
N PRO A 204 23.90 17.77 1.29
CA PRO A 204 22.66 18.16 0.61
C PRO A 204 22.27 17.12 -0.44
N ASP A 205 20.95 16.89 -0.60
CA ASP A 205 20.33 15.90 -1.49
C ASP A 205 20.53 14.42 -1.09
N ASP A 206 21.22 14.13 0.02
CA ASP A 206 21.20 12.78 0.56
C ASP A 206 19.78 12.38 0.96
N GLU A 207 19.40 11.14 0.62
CA GLU A 207 18.20 10.51 1.17
C GLU A 207 18.60 9.73 2.42
N VAL A 208 18.19 10.23 3.59
CA VAL A 208 18.60 9.69 4.88
C VAL A 208 17.44 8.95 5.53
N PHE A 209 17.67 7.69 5.86
CA PHE A 209 16.69 6.81 6.49
C PHE A 209 16.96 6.75 7.99
N PHE A 210 16.02 7.27 8.77
CA PHE A 210 16.06 7.25 10.23
C PHE A 210 15.11 6.21 10.80
N LEU A 211 15.56 5.54 11.84
CA LEU A 211 14.73 4.70 12.69
C LEU A 211 14.60 5.39 14.05
N ALA A 212 13.37 5.71 14.47
CA ALA A 212 13.08 6.37 15.72
C ALA A 212 11.71 5.98 16.30
N ALA A 213 11.45 6.32 17.57
CA ALA A 213 10.10 6.24 18.12
C ALA A 213 9.16 7.17 17.33
N ALA A 214 7.90 6.76 17.13
CA ALA A 214 6.94 7.53 16.34
C ALA A 214 6.79 8.98 16.80
N SER A 215 6.86 9.23 18.12
CA SER A 215 6.81 10.56 18.71
C SER A 215 8.01 11.45 18.38
N ASN A 216 9.14 10.86 18.00
CA ASN A 216 10.39 11.57 17.75
C ASN A 216 10.58 11.95 16.28
N ILE A 217 9.75 11.41 15.38
CA ILE A 217 9.88 11.62 13.92
C ILE A 217 9.89 13.10 13.53
N PRO A 218 8.98 13.97 14.05
CA PRO A 218 9.03 15.40 13.70
C PRO A 218 10.35 16.07 14.06
N ALA A 219 10.92 15.75 15.23
CA ALA A 219 12.20 16.29 15.67
C ALA A 219 13.35 15.82 14.76
N VAL A 220 13.37 14.54 14.41
CA VAL A 220 14.37 13.95 13.50
C VAL A 220 14.31 14.58 12.11
N MET A 221 13.11 14.77 11.55
CA MET A 221 12.94 15.40 10.25
C MET A 221 13.44 16.85 10.23
N ALA A 222 13.23 17.59 11.33
CA ALA A 222 13.66 18.98 11.45
C ALA A 222 15.19 19.14 11.40
N GLU A 223 15.96 18.09 11.69
CA GLU A 223 17.43 18.13 11.61
C GLU A 223 17.97 18.14 10.17
N LEU A 224 17.21 17.64 9.21
CA LEU A 224 17.62 17.59 7.79
C LEU A 224 17.04 18.69 6.94
N ARG A 225 16.01 19.37 7.42
CA ARG A 225 15.28 20.37 6.64
C ARG A 225 14.55 21.34 7.56
N LYS A 226 14.26 22.53 7.05
CA LYS A 226 13.32 23.42 7.74
C LYS A 226 11.96 22.75 7.84
N ALA A 227 11.30 22.90 8.99
CA ALA A 227 9.94 22.40 9.18
C ALA A 227 9.03 22.95 8.07
N GLU A 228 8.38 22.06 7.33
CA GLU A 228 7.36 22.46 6.36
C GLU A 228 6.08 22.87 7.06
N LYS A 229 5.32 23.72 6.39
CA LYS A 229 3.99 24.07 6.87
C LYS A 229 3.10 22.81 6.82
N PRO A 230 2.25 22.59 7.83
CA PRO A 230 1.27 21.51 7.76
C PRO A 230 0.38 21.67 6.54
N PHE A 231 0.15 20.59 5.83
CA PHE A 231 -0.79 20.56 4.70
C PHE A 231 -2.21 20.91 5.21
N ARG A 232 -3.01 21.53 4.39
CA ARG A 232 -4.38 21.92 4.70
C ARG A 232 -5.38 21.62 3.59
N ARG A 233 -4.94 21.71 2.33
CA ARG A 233 -5.77 21.57 1.14
C ARG A 233 -5.28 20.41 0.32
N LEU A 234 -6.16 19.43 0.13
CA LEU A 234 -5.86 18.20 -0.56
C LEU A 234 -6.83 18.01 -1.70
N ILE A 235 -6.34 17.62 -2.87
CA ILE A 235 -7.15 17.21 -4.01
C ILE A 235 -6.79 15.77 -4.37
N PHE A 236 -7.80 14.90 -4.43
CA PHE A 236 -7.66 13.53 -4.89
C PHE A 236 -8.31 13.37 -6.26
N ALA A 237 -7.55 12.95 -7.25
CA ALA A 237 -8.07 12.53 -8.54
C ALA A 237 -8.46 11.05 -8.47
N GLY A 238 -9.77 10.78 -8.57
CA GLY A 238 -10.38 9.45 -8.45
C GLY A 238 -11.14 9.24 -7.15
N GLY A 239 -12.45 9.02 -7.27
CA GLY A 239 -13.39 8.68 -6.18
C GLY A 239 -13.54 7.17 -5.98
N GLY A 240 -12.57 6.36 -6.40
CA GLY A 240 -12.55 4.91 -6.16
C GLY A 240 -12.30 4.54 -4.69
N ASN A 241 -12.02 3.25 -4.44
CA ASN A 241 -11.82 2.75 -3.07
C ASN A 241 -10.72 3.48 -2.31
N ILE A 242 -9.60 3.80 -2.94
CA ILE A 242 -8.47 4.50 -2.31
C ILE A 242 -8.84 5.95 -2.03
N GLY A 243 -9.30 6.71 -3.04
CA GLY A 243 -9.64 8.13 -2.89
C GLY A 243 -10.74 8.36 -1.86
N ARG A 244 -11.80 7.54 -1.86
CA ARG A 244 -12.88 7.60 -0.86
C ARG A 244 -12.36 7.35 0.56
N ARG A 245 -11.51 6.32 0.76
CA ARG A 245 -10.91 6.00 2.08
C ARG A 245 -9.99 7.10 2.57
N LEU A 246 -9.15 7.66 1.68
CA LEU A 246 -8.29 8.79 2.00
C LEU A 246 -9.12 10.00 2.45
N ALA A 247 -10.14 10.35 1.68
CA ALA A 247 -11.01 11.47 2.01
C ALA A 247 -11.70 11.27 3.36
N SER A 248 -12.33 10.12 3.57
CA SER A 248 -13.00 9.78 4.84
C SER A 248 -12.07 9.84 6.05
N SER A 249 -10.79 9.47 5.88
CA SER A 249 -9.81 9.52 6.98
C SER A 249 -9.27 10.92 7.25
N LEU A 250 -9.41 11.85 6.31
CA LEU A 250 -8.76 13.16 6.34
C LEU A 250 -9.74 14.34 6.43
N GLU A 251 -11.01 14.17 6.05
CA GLU A 251 -11.98 15.27 5.92
C GLU A 251 -12.27 16.03 7.20
N ASP A 252 -12.05 15.43 8.37
CA ASP A 252 -12.25 16.11 9.67
C ASP A 252 -11.12 17.09 10.00
N HIS A 253 -9.95 16.91 9.38
CA HIS A 253 -8.73 17.68 9.72
C HIS A 253 -8.18 18.51 8.56
N TYR A 254 -8.58 18.19 7.33
CA TYR A 254 -8.11 18.81 6.10
C TYR A 254 -9.30 19.28 5.24
N ARG A 255 -9.05 20.23 4.36
CA ARG A 255 -9.99 20.59 3.31
C ARG A 255 -9.74 19.67 2.13
N VAL A 256 -10.61 18.70 1.94
CA VAL A 256 -10.48 17.66 0.93
C VAL A 256 -11.43 17.92 -0.24
N LYS A 257 -10.91 17.78 -1.45
CA LYS A 257 -11.71 17.70 -2.68
C LYS A 257 -11.41 16.39 -3.38
N ILE A 258 -12.43 15.81 -4.02
CA ILE A 258 -12.29 14.65 -4.92
C ILE A 258 -12.79 15.07 -6.30
N ILE A 259 -12.01 14.77 -7.35
CA ILE A 259 -12.43 14.89 -8.73
C ILE A 259 -12.69 13.47 -9.26
N GLU A 260 -13.92 13.20 -9.70
CA GLU A 260 -14.35 11.88 -10.19
C GLU A 260 -15.06 12.04 -11.53
N ARG A 261 -14.56 11.31 -12.54
CA ARG A 261 -15.11 11.39 -13.92
C ARG A 261 -16.49 10.73 -14.04
N ASN A 262 -16.72 9.63 -13.32
CA ASN A 262 -17.97 8.88 -13.39
C ASN A 262 -19.03 9.54 -12.50
N ALA A 263 -20.11 10.06 -13.10
CA ALA A 263 -21.19 10.75 -12.40
C ALA A 263 -21.87 9.89 -11.31
N ALA A 264 -22.09 8.59 -11.58
CA ALA A 264 -22.72 7.70 -10.61
C ALA A 264 -21.79 7.43 -9.40
N GLN A 265 -20.50 7.33 -9.63
CA GLN A 265 -19.50 7.17 -8.57
C GLN A 265 -19.33 8.47 -7.78
N ALA A 266 -19.23 9.62 -8.44
CA ALA A 266 -19.16 10.94 -7.79
C ALA A 266 -20.33 11.14 -6.83
N ARG A 267 -21.56 10.80 -7.27
CA ARG A 267 -22.76 10.88 -6.44
C ARG A 267 -22.66 9.97 -5.21
N ARG A 268 -22.28 8.71 -5.35
CA ARG A 268 -22.11 7.77 -4.23
C ARG A 268 -21.10 8.28 -3.21
N VAL A 269 -19.95 8.75 -3.70
CA VAL A 269 -18.89 9.28 -2.84
C VAL A 269 -19.35 10.52 -2.09
N SER A 270 -20.15 11.40 -2.74
CA SER A 270 -20.74 12.59 -2.12
C SER A 270 -21.80 12.25 -1.07
N GLU A 271 -22.49 11.11 -1.20
CA GLU A 271 -23.45 10.63 -0.19
C GLU A 271 -22.75 10.01 1.04
N ASP A 272 -21.54 9.43 0.84
CA ASP A 272 -20.77 8.77 1.89
C ASP A 272 -19.90 9.73 2.74
N LEU A 273 -19.49 10.89 2.18
CA LEU A 273 -18.58 11.85 2.81
C LEU A 273 -19.32 13.09 3.31
N HIS A 274 -18.86 13.66 4.43
CA HIS A 274 -19.58 14.75 5.11
C HIS A 274 -18.96 16.13 4.91
N HIS A 275 -17.62 16.20 4.84
CA HIS A 275 -16.89 17.47 4.76
C HIS A 275 -16.09 17.61 3.44
N THR A 276 -16.04 16.55 2.64
CA THR A 276 -15.32 16.52 1.36
C THR A 276 -16.18 17.09 0.24
N ILE A 277 -15.60 17.95 -0.59
CA ILE A 277 -16.24 18.45 -1.82
C ILE A 277 -15.96 17.44 -2.93
N VAL A 278 -17.01 16.89 -3.53
CA VAL A 278 -16.90 15.96 -4.65
C VAL A 278 -17.32 16.68 -5.93
N LEU A 279 -16.40 16.74 -6.88
CA LEU A 279 -16.53 17.38 -8.18
C LEU A 279 -16.64 16.30 -9.27
N GLN A 280 -17.64 16.42 -10.13
CA GLN A 280 -17.70 15.58 -11.32
C GLN A 280 -16.90 16.24 -12.44
N GLY A 281 -15.83 15.58 -12.89
CA GLY A 281 -15.00 16.09 -13.97
C GLY A 281 -13.82 15.20 -14.28
N ASP A 282 -13.03 15.61 -15.26
CA ASP A 282 -11.76 14.98 -15.56
C ASP A 282 -10.63 15.68 -14.77
N ALA A 283 -9.84 14.91 -14.05
CA ALA A 283 -8.73 15.45 -13.27
C ALA A 283 -7.55 15.93 -14.13
N ALA A 284 -7.58 15.66 -15.43
CA ALA A 284 -6.62 16.20 -16.41
C ALA A 284 -7.13 17.51 -17.05
N ASP A 285 -8.35 17.98 -16.74
CA ASP A 285 -8.91 19.23 -17.24
C ASP A 285 -8.28 20.42 -16.49
N GLU A 286 -7.44 21.18 -17.21
CA GLU A 286 -6.72 22.35 -16.67
C GLU A 286 -7.66 23.44 -16.20
N ASP A 287 -8.73 23.71 -16.93
CA ASP A 287 -9.70 24.75 -16.56
C ASP A 287 -10.41 24.40 -15.24
N LEU A 288 -10.83 23.14 -15.09
CA LEU A 288 -11.40 22.64 -13.84
C LEU A 288 -10.41 22.76 -12.67
N LEU A 289 -9.15 22.38 -12.88
CA LEU A 289 -8.11 22.46 -11.83
C LEU A 289 -7.85 23.90 -11.40
N LEU A 290 -7.82 24.84 -12.34
CA LEU A 290 -7.62 26.27 -12.06
C LEU A 290 -8.82 26.86 -11.33
N GLU A 291 -10.08 26.55 -11.74
CA GLU A 291 -11.28 26.96 -11.04
C GLU A 291 -11.32 26.47 -9.59
N GLU A 292 -10.78 25.28 -9.34
CA GLU A 292 -10.71 24.65 -8.02
C GLU A 292 -9.46 25.02 -7.21
N ASN A 293 -8.69 26.01 -7.70
CA ASN A 293 -7.51 26.58 -7.05
C ASN A 293 -6.38 25.55 -6.83
N ILE A 294 -5.99 24.83 -7.87
CA ILE A 294 -4.87 23.87 -7.81
C ILE A 294 -3.57 24.51 -7.35
N GLU A 295 -3.33 25.78 -7.71
CA GLU A 295 -2.13 26.55 -7.34
C GLU A 295 -1.96 26.73 -5.83
N ASP A 296 -3.07 26.72 -5.09
CA ASP A 296 -3.12 26.88 -3.64
C ASP A 296 -3.24 25.50 -2.91
N THR A 297 -3.21 24.40 -3.64
CA THR A 297 -3.33 23.05 -3.10
C THR A 297 -1.99 22.57 -2.56
N ASP A 298 -1.99 22.02 -1.33
CA ASP A 298 -0.77 21.53 -0.70
C ASP A 298 -0.39 20.13 -1.18
N VAL A 299 -1.42 19.28 -1.50
CA VAL A 299 -1.22 17.92 -2.00
C VAL A 299 -2.24 17.63 -3.10
N PHE A 300 -1.75 17.22 -4.25
CA PHE A 300 -2.52 16.57 -5.31
C PHE A 300 -2.11 15.09 -5.38
N CYS A 301 -3.10 14.20 -5.35
CA CYS A 301 -2.83 12.77 -5.36
C CYS A 301 -3.73 12.07 -6.39
N ALA A 302 -3.13 11.54 -7.45
CA ALA A 302 -3.81 10.79 -8.48
C ALA A 302 -3.91 9.31 -8.05
N VAL A 303 -5.15 8.83 -7.86
CA VAL A 303 -5.48 7.46 -7.42
C VAL A 303 -6.62 6.87 -8.25
N THR A 304 -6.62 7.17 -9.54
CA THR A 304 -7.55 6.58 -10.49
C THR A 304 -7.15 5.13 -10.79
N ASN A 305 -8.02 4.41 -11.49
CA ASN A 305 -7.71 3.06 -12.00
C ASN A 305 -7.09 3.07 -13.41
N ASP A 306 -6.64 4.21 -13.86
CA ASP A 306 -6.03 4.46 -15.18
C ASP A 306 -4.62 5.00 -14.97
N ASP A 307 -3.62 4.20 -15.32
CA ASP A 307 -2.21 4.55 -15.09
C ASP A 307 -1.80 5.79 -15.90
N GLU A 308 -2.33 5.95 -17.13
CA GLU A 308 -2.04 7.13 -17.97
C GLU A 308 -2.65 8.40 -17.38
N ALA A 309 -3.84 8.29 -16.76
CA ALA A 309 -4.47 9.43 -16.09
C ALA A 309 -3.79 9.80 -14.75
N ASN A 310 -2.95 8.93 -14.20
CA ASN A 310 -2.22 9.16 -12.95
C ASN A 310 -0.82 9.79 -13.17
N ILE A 311 -0.35 9.88 -14.42
CA ILE A 311 0.94 10.48 -14.81
C ILE A 311 0.76 11.93 -15.24
#